data_b9ba1b7bd4ad165f4381123231f11c52
#
_entry.id   b9ba1b7bd4ad165f4381123231f11c52
#
_cell.length_a   1.000
_cell.length_b   1.000
_cell.length_c   1.000
_cell.angle_alpha   90.00
_cell.angle_beta   90.00
_cell.angle_gamma   90.00
#
_symmetry.space_group_name_H-M   'P 1'
#
loop_
_entity.id
_entity.type
_entity.pdbx_description
1 polymer ?
#
loop_
_entity_poly.entity_id
_entity_poly.type
_entity_poly.pdbx_seq_one_letter_code
_entity_poly.pdbx_strand_id
1 'polypeptide(L)'
;MKKHIKLILIIVLAVIATFLLTVYFVTKNTRAAFISASQDMEAFNELHRIRSYDSLEQLLIKGCNKEALEYVRMEQSLGLLHLQDSLKNGARLEKSLKTENSALLERAKTISNKGKYFIPLCN
;
A
#
# COMPACT_ATOMS: atom_id res chain seq x y z
N MET A 1 -42.08 40.25 -17.34
CA MET A 1 -41.16 39.94 -16.23
C MET A 1 -41.34 38.51 -15.65
N LYS A 2 -42.53 38.09 -15.24
CA LYS A 2 -42.73 36.75 -14.60
C LYS A 2 -42.33 35.55 -15.47
N LYS A 3 -42.45 35.59 -16.81
CA LYS A 3 -42.03 34.47 -17.71
C LYS A 3 -40.50 34.30 -17.76
N HIS A 4 -39.73 35.36 -17.76
CA HIS A 4 -38.26 35.30 -17.79
C HIS A 4 -37.69 34.75 -16.47
N ILE A 5 -38.29 35.10 -15.35
CA ILE A 5 -37.88 34.58 -14.02
C ILE A 5 -38.08 33.06 -13.94
N LYS A 6 -39.24 32.55 -14.45
CA LYS A 6 -39.48 31.09 -14.51
C LYS A 6 -38.46 30.36 -15.39
N LEU A 7 -38.12 30.94 -16.55
CA LEU A 7 -37.14 30.35 -17.46
C LEU A 7 -35.76 30.29 -16.81
N ILE A 8 -35.32 31.37 -16.18
CA ILE A 8 -34.03 31.40 -15.45
C ILE A 8 -34.00 30.34 -14.33
N LEU A 9 -35.08 30.20 -13.58
CA LEU A 9 -35.16 29.23 -12.48
C LEU A 9 -35.06 27.78 -12.99
N ILE A 10 -35.68 27.46 -14.13
CA ILE A 10 -35.58 26.13 -14.77
C ILE A 10 -34.16 25.87 -15.22
N ILE A 11 -33.50 26.84 -15.84
CA ILE A 11 -32.10 26.67 -16.29
C ILE A 11 -31.17 26.44 -15.09
N VAL A 12 -31.32 27.21 -14.02
CA VAL A 12 -30.52 27.05 -12.80
C VAL A 12 -30.72 25.67 -12.17
N LEU A 13 -31.96 25.18 -12.07
CA LEU A 13 -32.25 23.85 -11.56
C LEU A 13 -31.65 22.76 -12.45
N ALA A 14 -31.71 22.89 -13.78
CA ALA A 14 -31.11 21.95 -14.70
C ALA A 14 -29.58 21.89 -14.55
N VAL A 15 -28.92 23.03 -14.39
CA VAL A 15 -27.46 23.09 -14.15
C VAL A 15 -27.08 22.44 -12.82
N ILE A 16 -27.83 22.69 -11.76
CA ILE A 16 -27.59 22.09 -10.46
C ILE A 16 -27.78 20.56 -10.54
N ALA A 17 -28.83 20.09 -11.19
CA ALA A 17 -29.10 18.66 -11.33
C ALA A 17 -28.00 17.94 -12.13
N THR A 18 -27.56 18.53 -13.26
CA THR A 18 -26.41 17.98 -14.03
C THR A 18 -25.13 17.97 -13.24
N PHE A 19 -24.82 19.00 -12.47
CA PHE A 19 -23.64 19.05 -11.62
C PHE A 19 -23.67 17.94 -10.56
N LEU A 20 -24.77 17.76 -9.85
CA LEU A 20 -24.94 16.72 -8.83
C LEU A 20 -24.81 15.32 -9.41
N LEU A 21 -25.39 15.06 -10.59
CA LEU A 21 -25.24 13.79 -11.29
C LEU A 21 -23.78 13.53 -11.68
N THR A 22 -23.08 14.52 -12.22
CA THR A 22 -21.68 14.38 -12.59
C THR A 22 -20.82 14.07 -11.37
N VAL A 23 -21.00 14.80 -10.28
CA VAL A 23 -20.25 14.54 -9.02
C VAL A 23 -20.54 13.14 -8.50
N TYR A 24 -21.80 12.69 -8.53
CA TYR A 24 -22.18 11.36 -8.10
C TYR A 24 -21.50 10.26 -8.95
N PHE A 25 -21.52 10.37 -10.28
CA PHE A 25 -20.89 9.39 -11.18
C PHE A 25 -19.37 9.37 -11.03
N VAL A 26 -18.73 10.54 -10.95
CA VAL A 26 -17.28 10.65 -10.78
C VAL A 26 -16.85 10.01 -9.46
N THR A 27 -17.50 10.36 -8.34
CA THR A 27 -17.15 9.79 -7.03
C THR A 27 -17.37 8.29 -6.96
N LYS A 28 -18.45 7.77 -7.54
CA LYS A 28 -18.75 6.34 -7.58
C LYS A 28 -17.66 5.58 -8.38
N ASN A 29 -17.31 6.05 -9.57
CA ASN A 29 -16.30 5.41 -10.41
C ASN A 29 -14.90 5.48 -9.81
N THR A 30 -14.51 6.62 -9.25
CA THR A 30 -13.21 6.79 -8.58
C THR A 30 -13.10 5.87 -7.36
N ARG A 31 -14.18 5.73 -6.59
CA ARG A 31 -14.22 4.83 -5.43
C ARG A 31 -14.09 3.36 -5.83
N ALA A 32 -14.79 2.94 -6.88
CA ALA A 32 -14.70 1.58 -7.40
C ALA A 32 -13.29 1.26 -7.93
N ALA A 33 -12.68 2.19 -8.69
CA ALA A 33 -11.31 2.04 -9.18
C ALA A 33 -10.29 2.00 -8.04
N PHE A 34 -10.45 2.82 -6.99
CA PHE A 34 -9.58 2.80 -5.83
C PHE A 34 -9.67 1.49 -5.04
N ILE A 35 -10.88 0.95 -4.84
CA ILE A 35 -11.08 -0.34 -4.15
C ILE A 35 -10.43 -1.47 -4.97
N SER A 36 -10.64 -1.50 -6.29
CA SER A 36 -10.01 -2.51 -7.16
C SER A 36 -8.48 -2.42 -7.09
N ALA A 37 -7.91 -1.23 -7.20
CA ALA A 37 -6.45 -1.04 -7.13
C ALA A 37 -5.87 -1.45 -5.77
N SER A 38 -6.59 -1.22 -4.65
CA SER A 38 -6.14 -1.66 -3.33
C SER A 38 -6.19 -3.18 -3.18
N GLN A 39 -7.21 -3.85 -3.71
CA GLN A 39 -7.32 -5.31 -3.72
C GLN A 39 -6.23 -5.96 -4.57
N ASP A 40 -5.92 -5.39 -5.73
CA ASP A 40 -4.84 -5.86 -6.58
C ASP A 40 -3.48 -5.74 -5.87
N MET A 41 -3.24 -4.63 -5.17
CA MET A 41 -2.01 -4.42 -4.40
C MET A 41 -1.88 -5.42 -3.23
N GLU A 42 -2.97 -5.70 -2.52
CA GLU A 42 -2.99 -6.74 -1.47
C GLU A 42 -2.69 -8.12 -2.05
N ALA A 43 -3.29 -8.48 -3.18
CA ALA A 43 -3.05 -9.74 -3.86
C ALA A 43 -1.58 -9.88 -4.32
N PHE A 44 -0.97 -8.82 -4.85
CA PHE A 44 0.45 -8.81 -5.20
C PHE A 44 1.36 -8.97 -3.99
N ASN A 45 1.04 -8.31 -2.88
CA ASN A 45 1.80 -8.45 -1.64
C ASN A 45 1.72 -9.89 -1.09
N GLU A 46 0.55 -10.49 -1.13
CA GLU A 46 0.35 -11.87 -0.70
C GLU A 46 1.09 -12.87 -1.61
N LEU A 47 1.05 -12.66 -2.92
CA LEU A 47 1.80 -13.46 -3.88
C LEU A 47 3.33 -13.36 -3.64
N HIS A 48 3.82 -12.17 -3.34
CA HIS A 48 5.22 -11.97 -2.96
C HIS A 48 5.57 -12.75 -1.70
N ARG A 49 4.74 -12.68 -0.66
CA ARG A 49 4.94 -13.42 0.58
C ARG A 49 4.97 -14.94 0.35
N ILE A 50 4.04 -15.48 -0.44
CA ILE A 50 4.03 -16.91 -0.76
C ILE A 50 5.33 -17.32 -1.45
N ARG A 51 5.79 -16.57 -2.45
CA ARG A 51 7.06 -16.85 -3.13
C ARG A 51 8.27 -16.77 -2.20
N SER A 52 8.28 -15.83 -1.26
CA SER A 52 9.33 -15.71 -0.26
C SER A 52 9.37 -16.93 0.66
N TYR A 53 8.21 -17.41 1.09
CA TYR A 53 8.12 -18.63 1.91
C TYR A 53 8.52 -19.88 1.14
N ASP A 54 8.11 -20.04 -0.12
CA ASP A 54 8.52 -21.15 -0.98
C ASP A 54 10.05 -21.16 -1.16
N SER A 55 10.66 -20.00 -1.38
CA SER A 55 12.12 -19.89 -1.51
C SER A 55 12.83 -20.28 -0.22
N LEU A 56 12.32 -19.83 0.94
CA LEU A 56 12.85 -20.19 2.25
C LEU A 56 12.72 -21.69 2.53
N GLU A 57 11.56 -22.27 2.24
CA GLU A 57 11.31 -23.70 2.39
C GLU A 57 12.29 -24.52 1.55
N GLN A 58 12.51 -24.15 0.29
CA GLN A 58 13.46 -24.83 -0.59
C GLN A 58 14.90 -24.80 -0.05
N LEU A 59 15.33 -23.69 0.54
CA LEU A 59 16.64 -23.59 1.17
C LEU A 59 16.75 -24.51 2.40
N LEU A 60 15.70 -24.54 3.24
CA LEU A 60 15.67 -25.38 4.43
C LEU A 60 15.62 -26.88 4.10
N ILE A 61 14.82 -27.30 3.11
CA ILE A 61 14.74 -28.70 2.64
C ILE A 61 16.11 -29.18 2.14
N LYS A 62 16.87 -28.30 1.47
CA LYS A 62 18.23 -28.61 1.01
C LYS A 62 19.29 -28.56 2.11
N GLY A 63 18.93 -28.24 3.35
CA GLY A 63 19.85 -28.12 4.47
C GLY A 63 20.68 -26.81 4.47
N CYS A 64 20.35 -25.84 3.65
CA CYS A 64 21.06 -24.57 3.50
C CYS A 64 20.64 -23.55 4.55
N ASN A 65 20.86 -23.86 5.82
CA ASN A 65 20.37 -23.06 6.95
C ASN A 65 20.98 -21.66 7.02
N LYS A 66 22.24 -21.51 6.60
CA LYS A 66 22.93 -20.21 6.56
C LYS A 66 22.30 -19.31 5.50
N GLU A 67 22.10 -19.83 4.31
CA GLU A 67 21.48 -19.15 3.18
C GLU A 67 20.02 -18.81 3.47
N ALA A 68 19.29 -19.71 4.14
CA ALA A 68 17.94 -19.47 4.61
C ALA A 68 17.89 -18.28 5.60
N LEU A 69 18.83 -18.21 6.55
CA LEU A 69 18.93 -17.10 7.49
C LEU A 69 19.28 -15.78 6.81
N GLU A 70 20.20 -15.81 5.84
CA GLU A 70 20.55 -14.63 5.03
C GLU A 70 19.34 -14.13 4.23
N TYR A 71 18.56 -15.05 3.66
CA TYR A 71 17.32 -14.74 2.96
C TYR A 71 16.29 -14.05 3.88
N VAL A 72 16.04 -14.58 5.06
CA VAL A 72 15.14 -13.97 6.07
C VAL A 72 15.61 -12.57 6.45
N ARG A 73 16.90 -12.37 6.67
CA ARG A 73 17.46 -11.04 7.00
C ARG A 73 17.29 -10.03 5.87
N MET A 74 17.43 -10.50 4.63
CA MET A 74 17.19 -9.66 3.45
C MET A 74 15.71 -9.23 3.39
N GLU A 75 14.78 -10.17 3.51
CA GLU A 75 13.34 -9.88 3.51
C GLU A 75 12.93 -8.92 4.65
N GLN A 76 13.47 -9.12 5.85
CA GLN A 76 13.26 -8.20 6.97
C GLN A 76 13.77 -6.79 6.66
N SER A 77 14.93 -6.68 6.01
CA SER A 77 15.51 -5.39 5.64
C SER A 77 14.66 -4.66 4.60
N LEU A 78 14.14 -5.39 3.61
CA LEU A 78 13.19 -4.85 2.62
C LEU A 78 11.90 -4.36 3.30
N GLY A 79 11.32 -5.17 4.18
CA GLY A 79 10.13 -4.79 4.95
C GLY A 79 10.35 -3.52 5.79
N LEU A 80 11.51 -3.39 6.44
CA LEU A 80 11.86 -2.19 7.21
C LEU A 80 12.04 -0.95 6.33
N LEU A 81 12.60 -1.08 5.11
CA LEU A 81 12.71 0.04 4.16
C LEU A 81 11.34 0.48 3.66
N HIS A 82 10.44 -0.44 3.34
CA HIS A 82 9.07 -0.12 2.98
C HIS A 82 8.32 0.57 4.13
N LEU A 83 8.51 0.08 5.36
CA LEU A 83 7.95 0.71 6.56
C LEU A 83 8.49 2.12 6.75
N GLN A 84 9.80 2.34 6.59
CA GLN A 84 10.43 3.66 6.67
C GLN A 84 9.82 4.63 5.66
N ASP A 85 9.58 4.19 4.43
CA ASP A 85 8.97 5.03 3.40
C ASP A 85 7.51 5.36 3.71
N SER A 86 6.76 4.39 4.22
CA SER A 86 5.37 4.58 4.66
C SER A 86 5.26 5.55 5.84
N LEU A 87 6.25 5.58 6.74
CA LEU A 87 6.29 6.50 7.89
C LEU A 87 6.46 7.97 7.48
N LYS A 88 7.09 8.26 6.34
CA LYS A 88 7.26 9.64 5.84
C LYS A 88 5.92 10.34 5.61
N ASN A 89 4.89 9.58 5.23
CA ASN A 89 3.58 10.11 4.90
C ASN A 89 2.48 9.67 5.88
N GLY A 90 2.81 8.87 6.90
CA GLY A 90 1.86 8.18 7.75
C GLY A 90 1.96 8.52 9.25
N ALA A 91 1.62 9.77 9.65
CA ALA A 91 1.63 10.17 11.06
C ALA A 91 0.78 9.25 11.98
N ARG A 92 -0.32 8.67 11.47
CA ARG A 92 -1.16 7.73 12.20
C ARG A 92 -0.43 6.39 12.42
N LEU A 93 0.29 5.90 11.41
CA LEU A 93 1.09 4.68 11.49
C LEU A 93 2.23 4.83 12.50
N GLU A 94 2.94 5.96 12.49
CA GLU A 94 4.00 6.24 13.45
C GLU A 94 3.48 6.24 14.89
N LYS A 95 2.33 6.87 15.14
CA LYS A 95 1.69 6.89 16.45
C LYS A 95 1.31 5.47 16.92
N SER A 96 0.75 4.64 16.06
CA SER A 96 0.39 3.25 16.38
C SER A 96 1.63 2.44 16.73
N LEU A 97 2.66 2.47 15.89
CA LEU A 97 3.92 1.75 16.12
C LEU A 97 4.64 2.20 17.39
N LYS A 98 4.61 3.48 17.72
CA LYS A 98 5.19 3.99 18.96
C LYS A 98 4.54 3.37 20.20
N THR A 99 3.25 3.07 20.13
CA THR A 99 2.48 2.48 21.23
C THR A 99 2.62 0.96 21.28
N GLU A 100 2.60 0.29 20.11
CA GLU A 100 2.53 -1.16 20.01
C GLU A 100 3.91 -1.82 19.91
N ASN A 101 4.85 -1.20 19.18
CA ASN A 101 6.19 -1.76 18.98
C ASN A 101 7.24 -0.65 18.69
N SER A 102 7.66 0.03 19.75
CA SER A 102 8.66 1.10 19.65
C SER A 102 10.02 0.61 19.10
N ALA A 103 10.41 -0.63 19.39
CA ALA A 103 11.65 -1.20 18.88
C ALA A 103 11.63 -1.37 17.34
N LEU A 104 10.49 -1.77 16.78
CA LEU A 104 10.30 -1.86 15.33
C LEU A 104 10.35 -0.48 14.68
N LEU A 105 9.73 0.52 15.33
CA LEU A 105 9.76 1.91 14.85
C LEU A 105 11.19 2.45 14.77
N GLU A 106 12.00 2.24 15.82
CA GLU A 106 13.40 2.69 15.83
C GLU A 106 14.24 1.96 14.77
N ARG A 107 14.06 0.65 14.61
CA ARG A 107 14.70 -0.12 13.54
C ARG A 107 14.35 0.42 12.15
N ALA A 108 13.07 0.72 11.89
CA ALA A 108 12.63 1.29 10.63
C ALA A 108 13.21 2.68 10.36
N LYS A 109 13.35 3.54 11.40
CA LYS A 109 13.94 4.87 11.27
C LYS A 109 15.44 4.84 11.00
N THR A 110 16.14 3.87 11.52
CA THR A 110 17.62 3.78 11.46
C THR A 110 18.14 2.93 10.30
N ILE A 111 17.26 2.16 9.62
CA ILE A 111 17.70 1.31 8.53
C ILE A 111 18.28 2.13 7.37
N SER A 112 19.41 1.69 6.86
CA SER A 112 20.04 2.30 5.69
C SER A 112 20.05 1.30 4.53
N ASN A 113 19.75 1.77 3.33
CA ASN A 113 19.74 0.96 2.11
C ASN A 113 21.18 0.65 1.63
N LYS A 114 21.93 -0.11 2.43
CA LYS A 114 23.30 -0.55 2.08
C LYS A 114 23.40 -2.02 1.69
N GLY A 115 22.27 -2.72 1.63
CA GLY A 115 22.21 -4.16 1.34
C GLY A 115 22.23 -4.48 -0.16
N LYS A 116 23.02 -5.47 -0.57
CA LYS A 116 22.85 -6.11 -1.87
C LYS A 116 21.68 -7.10 -1.73
N TYR A 117 20.62 -6.87 -2.49
CA TYR A 117 19.49 -7.79 -2.55
C TYR A 117 19.83 -8.90 -3.56
N PHE A 118 20.04 -10.10 -3.07
CA PHE A 118 20.27 -11.28 -3.89
C PHE A 118 19.62 -12.49 -3.23
N ILE A 119 19.16 -13.42 -4.02
CA ILE A 119 18.70 -14.70 -3.51
C ILE A 119 19.93 -15.55 -3.23
N PRO A 120 20.21 -15.97 -1.97
CA PRO A 120 21.34 -16.80 -1.67
C PRO A 120 21.26 -18.12 -2.44
N LEU A 121 22.36 -18.51 -3.10
CA LEU A 121 22.43 -19.79 -3.77
C LEU A 121 22.98 -20.82 -2.77
N CYS A 122 22.29 -21.95 -2.71
CA CYS A 122 22.72 -23.12 -1.99
C CYS A 122 23.78 -23.85 -2.84
N ASN A 123 25.03 -23.85 -2.41
CA ASN A 123 26.13 -24.59 -3.03
C ASN A 123 26.24 -25.98 -2.44
#